data_cf7b5a1fd2bae79d05f343be3bfd9879
#
_entry.id   cf7b5a1fd2bae79d05f343be3bfd9879
#
_cell.length_a   1.000
_cell.length_b   1.000
_cell.length_c   1.000
_cell.angle_alpha   90.00
_cell.angle_beta   90.00
_cell.angle_gamma   90.00
#
_symmetry.space_group_name_H-M   'P 1'
#
loop_
_entity.id
_entity.type
_entity.pdbx_description
1 polymer ?
#
loop_
_entity_poly.entity_id
_entity_poly.type
_entity_poly.pdbx_seq_one_letter_code
_entity_poly.pdbx_strand_id
1 'polypeptide(L)'
;MSRYEAQKRDGLARVGTYDHEETVVSLPAALDTDALFPALRDRGLSNVPLSADPAFVENYFSPGEGQPVAVHPLAASAESGDCVMVANWHTAGKNPRSYAGWLAGLKEKIPPDTAWYAPAAALPSTACLLVYSGFDLFDYRGVDLATAQKKFCLPEGEFPASMMETGVCGCEGCREGDLLRHNRLALDRELALVRHYVEAGKLRELMEARCRTDATQVGILRFLDRNYAFMERSLPVARAVPMGANTAESQNRAEVRRFADRVIERFVPTRTDVAVLLPCSARKPYSLSRSHRLFMNTVNRRAHELIVTSPLGLVPRELERVYPAAHYDVPVTGYWDREECAFIADILTRYFAAHPYRRVIAHLEGGALTVAQMAAEACGIDLEVTCEGHPTSPGSLRALNAALEGERRMQTDTIRGTVSWQFATDINTKGLQVRGRSMQMAVLRGKQQLFSIDPGTGLFRPTFTGWDLIPEGYRVRIDEFVPQGDVLAPGITGCDPRIREGDEVLVEGPLAIATGRAMMGADEMLRSKRGVAVRVRKVKKLGE
;
A
#
# COMPACT_ATOMS: atom_id res chain seq x y z
N MET A 1 -4.07 7.50 32.81
CA MET A 1 -2.98 7.05 31.94
C MET A 1 -3.42 7.27 30.51
N SER A 2 -2.62 7.95 29.70
CA SER A 2 -2.92 8.11 28.27
C SER A 2 -2.75 6.79 27.51
N ARG A 3 -3.63 6.54 26.55
CA ARG A 3 -3.61 5.32 25.74
C ARG A 3 -3.91 5.63 24.28
N TYR A 4 -3.01 5.22 23.38
CA TYR A 4 -3.25 5.24 21.96
C TYR A 4 -3.60 3.84 21.43
N GLU A 5 -4.62 3.74 20.59
CA GLU A 5 -5.03 2.48 19.94
C GLU A 5 -5.35 2.72 18.47
N ALA A 6 -4.51 2.18 17.58
CA ALA A 6 -4.76 2.20 16.15
C ALA A 6 -5.77 1.11 15.78
N GLN A 7 -6.90 1.50 15.16
CA GLN A 7 -7.99 0.61 14.77
C GLN A 7 -7.86 0.20 13.29
N LYS A 8 -7.42 1.12 12.44
CA LYS A 8 -7.24 0.88 11.02
C LYS A 8 -6.05 1.66 10.46
N ARG A 9 -5.44 1.11 9.40
CA ARG A 9 -4.28 1.69 8.73
C ARG A 9 -4.50 1.81 7.23
N ASP A 10 -3.83 2.79 6.62
CA ASP A 10 -3.66 2.91 5.19
C ASP A 10 -2.24 3.45 4.91
N GLY A 11 -1.29 2.55 4.78
CA GLY A 11 0.13 2.87 4.78
C GLY A 11 0.61 3.34 6.16
N LEU A 12 1.29 4.48 6.20
CA LEU A 12 1.73 5.09 7.46
C LEU A 12 0.58 5.74 8.24
N ALA A 13 -0.49 6.10 7.56
CA ALA A 13 -1.66 6.74 8.16
C ALA A 13 -2.48 5.76 8.99
N ARG A 14 -3.03 6.26 10.07
CA ARG A 14 -3.79 5.48 11.05
C ARG A 14 -5.06 6.20 11.46
N VAL A 15 -6.12 5.44 11.67
CA VAL A 15 -7.34 5.88 12.36
C VAL A 15 -7.43 5.08 13.66
N GLY A 16 -7.73 5.75 14.75
CA GLY A 16 -7.79 5.13 16.06
C GLY A 16 -8.30 6.09 17.11
N THR A 17 -8.05 5.76 18.36
CA THR A 17 -8.43 6.57 19.51
C THR A 17 -7.22 6.92 20.37
N TYR A 18 -7.22 8.13 20.89
CA TYR A 18 -6.30 8.57 21.93
C TYR A 18 -7.11 8.89 23.18
N ASP A 19 -6.82 8.16 24.24
CA ASP A 19 -7.46 8.28 25.53
C ASP A 19 -6.46 8.97 26.47
N HIS A 20 -6.83 10.13 26.98
CA HIS A 20 -6.02 10.91 27.92
C HIS A 20 -6.93 11.42 29.03
N GLU A 21 -6.69 10.92 30.25
CA GLU A 21 -7.52 11.17 31.42
C GLU A 21 -9.00 10.82 31.18
N GLU A 22 -9.89 11.82 31.12
CA GLU A 22 -11.32 11.65 30.87
C GLU A 22 -11.74 11.92 29.41
N THR A 23 -10.76 12.22 28.53
CA THR A 23 -11.02 12.61 27.15
C THR A 23 -10.61 11.52 26.18
N VAL A 24 -11.58 11.01 25.40
CA VAL A 24 -11.32 10.06 24.30
C VAL A 24 -11.51 10.79 22.96
N VAL A 25 -10.48 10.78 22.13
CA VAL A 25 -10.48 11.48 20.86
C VAL A 25 -10.27 10.51 19.70
N SER A 26 -11.08 10.67 18.65
CA SER A 26 -10.86 9.94 17.37
C SER A 26 -9.78 10.64 16.55
N LEU A 27 -8.70 9.91 16.24
CA LEU A 27 -7.56 10.40 15.49
C LEU A 27 -7.63 9.95 13.99
N PRO A 28 -7.05 10.74 13.07
CA PRO A 28 -6.35 12.02 13.25
C PRO A 28 -7.30 13.18 13.57
N ALA A 29 -6.87 14.09 14.44
CA ALA A 29 -7.66 15.24 14.88
C ALA A 29 -6.80 16.45 15.23
N ALA A 30 -7.37 17.66 15.13
CA ALA A 30 -6.86 18.86 15.75
C ALA A 30 -7.57 19.10 17.10
N LEU A 31 -6.79 19.44 18.13
CA LEU A 31 -7.28 19.61 19.50
C LEU A 31 -6.70 20.86 20.14
N ASP A 32 -7.30 21.29 21.24
CA ASP A 32 -6.67 22.21 22.16
C ASP A 32 -5.63 21.46 23.00
N THR A 33 -4.41 21.42 22.46
CA THR A 33 -3.30 20.69 23.10
C THR A 33 -2.78 21.39 24.36
N ASP A 34 -3.09 22.68 24.58
CA ASP A 34 -2.76 23.37 25.82
C ASP A 34 -3.62 22.85 26.99
N ALA A 35 -4.85 22.43 26.71
CA ALA A 35 -5.69 21.76 27.68
C ALA A 35 -5.20 20.33 27.99
N LEU A 36 -4.77 19.60 26.96
CA LEU A 36 -4.27 18.22 27.11
C LEU A 36 -2.86 18.16 27.72
N PHE A 37 -1.99 19.10 27.38
CA PHE A 37 -0.58 19.11 27.76
C PHE A 37 -0.15 20.51 28.28
N PRO A 38 -0.63 20.96 29.43
CA PRO A 38 -0.41 22.34 29.93
C PRO A 38 1.07 22.75 30.02
N ALA A 39 1.95 21.81 30.36
CA ALA A 39 3.38 22.09 30.48
C ALA A 39 4.11 22.26 29.13
N LEU A 40 3.48 21.93 28.00
CA LEU A 40 4.04 22.23 26.67
C LEU A 40 3.79 23.66 26.22
N ARG A 41 2.88 24.39 26.89
CA ARG A 41 2.45 25.75 26.55
C ARG A 41 3.61 26.74 26.48
N ASP A 42 4.54 26.65 27.41
CA ASP A 42 5.65 27.58 27.54
C ASP A 42 6.92 27.14 26.83
N ARG A 43 6.89 25.98 26.12
CA ARG A 43 8.04 25.46 25.39
C ARG A 43 7.95 25.79 23.90
N GLY A 44 8.87 26.61 23.39
CA GLY A 44 8.98 26.95 21.96
C GLY A 44 9.50 25.80 21.08
N LEU A 45 9.01 24.57 21.29
CA LEU A 45 9.55 23.32 20.74
C LEU A 45 9.47 23.19 19.20
N SER A 46 8.65 24.02 18.56
CA SER A 46 8.54 24.05 17.10
C SER A 46 9.73 24.68 16.38
N ASN A 47 10.63 25.36 17.10
CA ASN A 47 11.67 26.21 16.53
C ASN A 47 13.11 25.70 16.72
N VAL A 48 13.33 24.53 17.30
CA VAL A 48 14.68 23.98 17.46
C VAL A 48 15.25 23.57 16.09
N PRO A 49 16.41 24.12 15.67
CA PRO A 49 17.00 23.81 14.37
C PRO A 49 17.35 22.32 14.21
N LEU A 50 17.20 21.77 13.01
CA LEU A 50 17.66 20.40 12.71
C LEU A 50 19.19 20.24 12.86
N SER A 51 19.93 21.35 12.86
CA SER A 51 21.38 21.38 13.09
C SER A 51 21.77 21.67 14.53
N ALA A 52 20.83 21.61 15.49
CA ALA A 52 21.14 21.80 16.90
C ALA A 52 22.07 20.72 17.43
N ASP A 53 22.88 21.07 18.44
CA ASP A 53 23.73 20.11 19.15
C ASP A 53 22.89 19.03 19.83
N PRO A 54 23.22 17.73 19.68
CA PRO A 54 22.49 16.64 20.30
C PRO A 54 22.30 16.79 21.81
N ALA A 55 23.32 17.25 22.53
CA ALA A 55 23.25 17.45 23.98
C ALA A 55 22.27 18.59 24.35
N PHE A 56 22.20 19.64 23.53
CA PHE A 56 21.19 20.69 23.67
C PHE A 56 19.79 20.13 23.45
N VAL A 57 19.62 19.31 22.40
CA VAL A 57 18.34 18.68 22.09
C VAL A 57 17.87 17.77 23.23
N GLU A 58 18.74 16.92 23.74
CA GLU A 58 18.42 16.03 24.87
C GLU A 58 18.00 16.82 26.12
N ASN A 59 18.76 17.86 26.49
CA ASN A 59 18.43 18.69 27.64
C ASN A 59 17.15 19.51 27.44
N TYR A 60 16.93 20.03 26.24
CA TYR A 60 15.78 20.89 25.94
C TYR A 60 14.46 20.09 25.88
N PHE A 61 14.54 18.86 25.40
CA PHE A 61 13.37 17.99 25.20
C PHE A 61 13.17 16.96 26.31
N SER A 62 13.88 17.06 27.43
CA SER A 62 13.65 16.16 28.57
C SER A 62 12.17 16.13 28.96
N PRO A 63 11.53 14.97 29.01
CA PRO A 63 10.11 14.86 29.32
C PRO A 63 9.84 15.23 30.79
N GLY A 64 8.75 15.98 31.02
CA GLY A 64 8.13 16.07 32.35
C GLY A 64 7.18 14.90 32.59
N GLU A 65 6.88 14.56 33.83
CA GLU A 65 5.87 13.53 34.14
C GLU A 65 4.52 13.83 33.44
N GLY A 66 3.93 12.81 32.82
CA GLY A 66 2.63 12.93 32.13
C GLY A 66 2.63 13.70 30.83
N GLN A 67 3.79 14.08 30.29
CA GLN A 67 3.91 14.83 29.04
C GLN A 67 4.25 13.91 27.86
N PRO A 68 3.84 14.24 26.62
CA PRO A 68 4.35 13.56 25.43
C PRO A 68 5.85 13.80 25.31
N VAL A 69 6.59 12.74 25.01
CA VAL A 69 8.03 12.82 24.77
C VAL A 69 8.28 13.63 23.51
N ALA A 70 9.08 14.69 23.61
CA ALA A 70 9.49 15.44 22.44
C ALA A 70 10.61 14.70 21.70
N VAL A 71 10.41 14.45 20.40
CA VAL A 71 11.38 13.76 19.56
C VAL A 71 11.97 14.73 18.57
N HIS A 72 13.28 14.81 18.57
CA HIS A 72 14.05 15.54 17.56
C HIS A 72 14.84 14.54 16.69
N PRO A 73 15.04 14.81 15.38
CA PRO A 73 15.78 13.91 14.49
C PRO A 73 17.20 13.56 14.95
N LEU A 74 17.83 14.45 15.72
CA LEU A 74 19.18 14.25 16.26
C LEU A 74 19.21 13.60 17.64
N ALA A 75 18.06 13.43 18.32
CA ALA A 75 18.02 12.74 19.59
C ALA A 75 18.35 11.26 19.40
N ALA A 76 19.22 10.72 20.24
CA ALA A 76 19.67 9.33 20.16
C ALA A 76 18.61 8.32 20.58
N SER A 77 17.71 8.70 21.51
CA SER A 77 16.64 7.85 22.02
C SER A 77 15.29 8.55 21.93
N ALA A 78 14.29 7.84 21.40
CA ALA A 78 12.89 8.18 21.65
C ALA A 78 12.41 7.30 22.80
N GLU A 79 12.30 7.84 24.01
CA GLU A 79 11.61 7.13 25.06
C GLU A 79 10.15 6.88 24.68
N SER A 80 9.67 5.68 24.94
CA SER A 80 8.35 5.23 24.54
C SER A 80 7.27 5.78 25.46
N GLY A 81 6.52 6.75 24.95
CA GLY A 81 5.22 7.14 25.53
C GLY A 81 4.08 6.77 24.59
N ASP A 82 2.83 6.89 25.03
CA ASP A 82 1.66 6.69 24.17
C ASP A 82 1.50 7.80 23.11
N CYS A 83 2.17 8.94 23.31
CA CYS A 83 2.23 10.04 22.36
C CYS A 83 3.65 10.62 22.35
N VAL A 84 4.15 10.92 21.17
CA VAL A 84 5.39 11.67 20.97
C VAL A 84 5.10 12.97 20.23
N MET A 85 5.74 14.05 20.65
CA MET A 85 5.71 15.32 19.95
C MET A 85 6.89 15.40 18.99
N VAL A 86 6.62 15.46 17.70
CA VAL A 86 7.65 15.58 16.67
C VAL A 86 7.93 17.05 16.42
N ALA A 87 9.05 17.52 16.96
CA ALA A 87 9.50 18.89 16.76
C ALA A 87 10.05 19.13 15.35
N ASN A 88 10.07 20.39 14.94
CA ASN A 88 10.70 20.86 13.68
C ASN A 88 10.16 20.27 12.37
N TRP A 89 8.92 19.81 12.37
CA TRP A 89 8.27 19.36 11.13
C TRP A 89 8.36 20.43 10.01
N HIS A 90 8.15 21.69 10.34
CA HIS A 90 8.21 22.80 9.38
C HIS A 90 9.55 22.90 8.65
N THR A 91 10.65 22.64 9.33
CA THR A 91 11.99 22.68 8.72
C THR A 91 12.21 21.45 7.85
N ALA A 92 11.80 20.27 8.31
CA ALA A 92 11.90 19.02 7.56
C ALA A 92 11.05 19.09 6.28
N GLY A 93 9.81 19.58 6.37
CA GLY A 93 8.88 19.69 5.25
C GLY A 93 9.31 20.63 4.12
N LYS A 94 10.22 21.59 4.39
CA LYS A 94 10.73 22.51 3.36
C LYS A 94 11.66 21.85 2.34
N ASN A 95 12.25 20.71 2.64
CA ASN A 95 13.15 20.01 1.73
C ASN A 95 12.62 18.60 1.39
N PRO A 96 11.89 18.45 0.28
CA PRO A 96 11.32 17.14 -0.12
C PRO A 96 12.35 16.02 -0.21
N ARG A 97 13.57 16.31 -0.63
CA ARG A 97 14.63 15.29 -0.82
C ARG A 97 15.04 14.65 0.50
N SER A 98 15.22 15.45 1.55
CA SER A 98 15.64 14.95 2.86
C SER A 98 14.46 14.45 3.69
N TYR A 99 13.23 14.89 3.39
CA TYR A 99 12.03 14.56 4.16
C TYR A 99 11.77 13.06 4.26
N ALA A 100 11.86 12.33 3.16
CA ALA A 100 11.60 10.89 3.15
C ALA A 100 12.60 10.11 4.03
N GLY A 101 13.88 10.47 4.00
CA GLY A 101 14.91 9.87 4.85
C GLY A 101 14.73 10.25 6.33
N TRP A 102 14.42 11.52 6.60
CA TRP A 102 14.10 12.00 7.93
C TRP A 102 12.90 11.27 8.54
N LEU A 103 11.79 11.14 7.79
CA LEU A 103 10.59 10.44 8.24
C LEU A 103 10.88 8.96 8.53
N ALA A 104 11.58 8.27 7.62
CA ALA A 104 11.95 6.87 7.80
C ALA A 104 12.81 6.68 9.06
N GLY A 105 13.82 7.52 9.27
CA GLY A 105 14.67 7.45 10.46
C GLY A 105 13.91 7.66 11.77
N LEU A 106 12.89 8.53 11.80
CA LEU A 106 12.04 8.70 12.97
C LEU A 106 11.12 7.48 13.19
N LYS A 107 10.50 6.94 12.13
CA LYS A 107 9.63 5.75 12.22
C LYS A 107 10.39 4.51 12.70
N GLU A 108 11.68 4.40 12.40
CA GLU A 108 12.53 3.33 12.92
C GLU A 108 12.85 3.48 14.43
N LYS A 109 12.91 4.72 14.94
CA LYS A 109 13.22 4.99 16.35
C LYS A 109 11.99 4.91 17.26
N ILE A 110 10.84 5.41 16.79
CA ILE A 110 9.61 5.52 17.57
C ILE A 110 8.80 4.22 17.47
N PRO A 111 8.30 3.67 18.60
CA PRO A 111 7.43 2.49 18.54
C PRO A 111 6.20 2.69 17.66
N PRO A 112 5.77 1.68 16.88
CA PRO A 112 4.65 1.81 15.93
C PRO A 112 3.29 2.09 16.59
N ASP A 113 3.13 1.72 17.85
CA ASP A 113 1.92 1.90 18.66
C ASP A 113 1.91 3.22 19.46
N THR A 114 2.66 4.22 19.00
CA THR A 114 2.73 5.56 19.58
C THR A 114 2.04 6.57 18.67
N ALA A 115 1.18 7.45 19.23
CA ALA A 115 0.59 8.57 18.50
C ALA A 115 1.63 9.65 18.20
N TRP A 116 1.57 10.27 17.03
CA TRP A 116 2.48 11.34 16.61
C TRP A 116 1.77 12.67 16.61
N TYR A 117 2.24 13.60 17.47
CA TYR A 117 1.76 14.96 17.53
C TYR A 117 2.70 15.91 16.78
N ALA A 118 2.15 16.71 15.86
CA ALA A 118 2.87 17.74 15.12
C ALA A 118 2.37 19.14 15.56
N PRO A 119 3.09 19.88 16.43
CA PRO A 119 2.66 21.17 16.93
C PRO A 119 2.70 22.23 15.82
N ALA A 120 1.66 23.06 15.74
CA ALA A 120 1.48 24.18 14.80
C ALA A 120 1.68 23.82 13.32
N ALA A 121 1.53 22.55 12.95
CA ALA A 121 1.86 22.03 11.62
C ALA A 121 0.66 22.00 10.66
N ALA A 122 -0.55 21.74 11.20
CA ALA A 122 -1.71 21.46 10.37
C ALA A 122 -2.39 22.74 9.86
N LEU A 123 -2.50 22.80 8.53
CA LEU A 123 -3.42 23.65 7.79
C LEU A 123 -4.33 22.74 6.96
N PRO A 124 -5.50 23.17 6.49
CA PRO A 124 -6.31 22.37 5.58
C PRO A 124 -5.52 21.88 4.35
N SER A 125 -4.63 22.70 3.82
CA SER A 125 -3.76 22.38 2.68
C SER A 125 -2.66 21.34 2.96
N THR A 126 -2.23 21.18 4.21
CA THR A 126 -1.14 20.26 4.61
C THR A 126 -1.64 19.03 5.36
N ALA A 127 -2.87 19.03 5.86
CA ALA A 127 -3.42 17.97 6.72
C ALA A 127 -3.35 16.58 6.07
N CYS A 128 -3.70 16.47 4.79
CA CYS A 128 -3.62 15.19 4.06
C CYS A 128 -2.19 14.65 4.00
N LEU A 129 -1.19 15.47 3.68
CA LEU A 129 0.23 15.08 3.64
C LEU A 129 0.73 14.64 5.02
N LEU A 130 0.37 15.36 6.08
CA LEU A 130 0.78 15.04 7.44
C LEU A 130 0.23 13.68 7.88
N VAL A 131 -1.05 13.44 7.68
CA VAL A 131 -1.66 12.15 7.99
C VAL A 131 -1.09 11.04 7.10
N TYR A 132 -0.88 11.29 5.81
CA TYR A 132 -0.21 10.35 4.91
C TYR A 132 1.21 9.97 5.36
N SER A 133 1.91 10.91 6.03
CA SER A 133 3.21 10.68 6.65
C SER A 133 3.13 9.99 8.03
N GLY A 134 1.92 9.72 8.52
CA GLY A 134 1.66 9.00 9.77
C GLY A 134 1.68 9.86 11.02
N PHE A 135 1.30 11.14 10.91
CA PHE A 135 0.96 11.99 12.05
C PHE A 135 -0.52 11.79 12.41
N ASP A 136 -0.81 11.84 13.71
CA ASP A 136 -2.13 11.50 14.25
C ASP A 136 -2.80 12.70 14.96
N LEU A 137 -2.02 13.49 15.71
CA LEU A 137 -2.51 14.57 16.55
C LEU A 137 -1.97 15.92 16.11
N PHE A 138 -2.85 16.91 16.06
CA PHE A 138 -2.57 18.27 15.66
C PHE A 138 -3.18 19.27 16.64
N ASP A 139 -2.80 20.55 16.53
CA ASP A 139 -3.40 21.68 17.21
C ASP A 139 -3.94 22.71 16.22
N TYR A 140 -4.62 23.74 16.74
CA TYR A 140 -5.14 24.83 15.94
C TYR A 140 -4.14 25.98 15.72
N ARG A 141 -2.93 25.93 16.31
CA ARG A 141 -1.96 27.03 16.24
C ARG A 141 -1.57 27.39 14.81
N GLY A 142 -1.50 26.41 13.90
CA GLY A 142 -1.21 26.65 12.49
C GLY A 142 -2.26 27.55 11.83
N VAL A 143 -3.54 27.24 12.00
CA VAL A 143 -4.66 28.01 11.45
C VAL A 143 -4.88 29.31 12.19
N ASP A 144 -4.60 29.37 13.50
CA ASP A 144 -4.67 30.61 14.30
C ASP A 144 -3.60 31.61 13.82
N LEU A 145 -2.39 31.14 13.54
CA LEU A 145 -1.31 31.95 12.96
C LEU A 145 -1.67 32.45 11.56
N ALA A 146 -2.22 31.57 10.71
CA ALA A 146 -2.72 31.96 9.39
C ALA A 146 -3.82 33.04 9.49
N THR A 147 -4.72 32.91 10.47
CA THR A 147 -5.77 33.92 10.75
C THR A 147 -5.18 35.27 11.15
N ALA A 148 -4.16 35.27 12.04
CA ALA A 148 -3.45 36.48 12.42
C ALA A 148 -2.76 37.18 11.21
N GLN A 149 -2.31 36.38 10.23
CA GLN A 149 -1.77 36.82 8.95
C GLN A 149 -2.83 37.23 7.92
N LYS A 150 -4.10 37.28 8.28
CA LYS A 150 -5.21 37.61 7.39
C LYS A 150 -5.36 36.61 6.21
N LYS A 151 -5.14 35.32 6.47
CA LYS A 151 -5.25 34.25 5.48
C LYS A 151 -6.53 33.45 5.68
N PHE A 152 -7.22 33.20 4.59
CA PHE A 152 -8.39 32.31 4.48
C PHE A 152 -7.90 30.95 4.03
N CYS A 153 -8.07 29.92 4.86
CA CYS A 153 -7.50 28.60 4.66
C CYS A 153 -8.48 27.64 3.99
N LEU A 154 -8.07 27.02 2.90
CA LEU A 154 -8.77 25.93 2.20
C LEU A 154 -7.82 24.75 1.97
N PRO A 155 -8.34 23.55 1.62
CA PRO A 155 -7.47 22.45 1.19
C PRO A 155 -6.62 22.77 -0.04
N GLU A 156 -7.05 23.72 -0.86
CA GLU A 156 -6.36 24.19 -2.07
C GLU A 156 -5.21 25.19 -1.77
N GLY A 157 -5.14 25.72 -0.55
CA GLY A 157 -4.11 26.68 -0.13
C GLY A 157 -4.61 27.80 0.77
N GLU A 158 -3.74 28.76 1.06
CA GLU A 158 -4.02 29.93 1.90
C GLU A 158 -4.19 31.17 1.02
N PHE A 159 -5.37 31.78 1.07
CA PHE A 159 -5.80 32.93 0.27
C PHE A 159 -5.92 34.19 1.14
N PRO A 160 -5.99 35.40 0.56
CA PRO A 160 -6.32 36.60 1.31
C PRO A 160 -7.68 36.50 2.01
N ALA A 161 -7.85 37.13 3.18
CA ALA A 161 -9.09 37.09 3.97
C ALA A 161 -10.32 37.58 3.18
N SER A 162 -10.13 38.46 2.18
CA SER A 162 -11.20 38.92 1.28
C SER A 162 -11.85 37.81 0.48
N MET A 163 -11.22 36.62 0.37
CA MET A 163 -11.82 35.43 -0.24
C MET A 163 -13.10 34.99 0.48
N MET A 164 -13.27 35.31 1.75
CA MET A 164 -14.48 35.04 2.53
C MET A 164 -15.73 35.70 1.92
N GLU A 165 -15.59 36.88 1.35
CA GLU A 165 -16.68 37.66 0.76
C GLU A 165 -17.15 37.09 -0.58
N THR A 166 -16.36 36.20 -1.21
CA THR A 166 -16.69 35.63 -2.53
C THR A 166 -17.75 34.52 -2.49
N GLY A 167 -18.14 34.05 -1.29
CA GLY A 167 -19.11 32.98 -1.13
C GLY A 167 -18.57 31.58 -1.51
N VAL A 168 -17.26 31.39 -1.67
CA VAL A 168 -16.63 30.11 -1.98
C VAL A 168 -16.84 29.06 -0.88
N CYS A 169 -17.07 29.49 0.35
CA CYS A 169 -17.39 28.66 1.50
C CYS A 169 -18.64 29.16 2.22
N GLY A 170 -19.56 28.24 2.54
CA GLY A 170 -20.81 28.52 3.24
C GLY A 170 -20.84 28.05 4.70
N CYS A 171 -19.69 27.88 5.36
CA CYS A 171 -19.63 27.45 6.77
C CYS A 171 -20.15 28.54 7.72
N GLU A 172 -20.32 28.22 8.99
CA GLU A 172 -20.81 29.18 10.00
C GLU A 172 -19.86 30.37 10.13
N GLY A 173 -18.53 30.16 10.18
CA GLY A 173 -17.57 31.24 10.24
C GLY A 173 -17.69 32.22 9.07
N CYS A 174 -17.91 31.72 7.84
CA CYS A 174 -18.13 32.58 6.68
C CYS A 174 -19.44 33.38 6.75
N ARG A 175 -20.52 32.78 7.27
CA ARG A 175 -21.80 33.48 7.42
C ARG A 175 -21.77 34.57 8.49
N GLU A 176 -20.93 34.40 9.50
CA GLU A 176 -20.74 35.32 10.62
C GLU A 176 -19.60 36.34 10.39
N GLY A 177 -18.82 36.18 9.32
CA GLY A 177 -17.64 37.00 9.07
C GLY A 177 -16.46 36.70 10.00
N ASP A 178 -16.46 35.53 10.64
CA ASP A 178 -15.42 35.10 11.57
C ASP A 178 -14.39 34.21 10.86
N LEU A 179 -13.24 34.81 10.52
CA LEU A 179 -12.13 34.15 9.84
C LEU A 179 -11.49 33.04 10.70
N LEU A 180 -11.37 33.24 12.00
CA LEU A 180 -10.80 32.25 12.92
C LEU A 180 -11.67 31.00 12.97
N ARG A 181 -12.97 31.19 13.15
CA ARG A 181 -13.95 30.10 13.15
C ARG A 181 -13.95 29.35 11.82
N HIS A 182 -13.91 30.08 10.68
CA HIS A 182 -13.80 29.45 9.36
C HIS A 182 -12.56 28.55 9.26
N ASN A 183 -11.37 29.08 9.59
CA ASN A 183 -10.11 28.38 9.43
C ASN A 183 -10.03 27.10 10.31
N ARG A 184 -10.56 27.15 11.54
CA ARG A 184 -10.65 25.98 12.41
C ARG A 184 -11.64 24.93 11.86
N LEU A 185 -12.84 25.34 11.43
CA LEU A 185 -13.82 24.47 10.80
C LEU A 185 -13.30 23.83 9.49
N ALA A 186 -12.51 24.58 8.71
CA ALA A 186 -11.90 24.06 7.48
C ALA A 186 -10.88 22.96 7.78
N LEU A 187 -10.07 23.12 8.83
CA LEU A 187 -9.13 22.09 9.28
C LEU A 187 -9.85 20.83 9.79
N ASP A 188 -10.86 20.99 10.65
CA ASP A 188 -11.65 19.88 11.19
C ASP A 188 -12.33 19.08 10.09
N ARG A 189 -12.91 19.79 9.11
CA ARG A 189 -13.56 19.16 7.95
C ARG A 189 -12.57 18.37 7.10
N GLU A 190 -11.37 18.92 6.86
CA GLU A 190 -10.35 18.21 6.07
C GLU A 190 -9.84 16.99 6.83
N LEU A 191 -9.55 17.09 8.12
CA LEU A 191 -9.15 15.95 8.94
C LEU A 191 -10.25 14.85 9.00
N ALA A 192 -11.52 15.24 9.10
CA ALA A 192 -12.63 14.30 9.03
C ALA A 192 -12.70 13.57 7.68
N LEU A 193 -12.48 14.30 6.57
CA LEU A 193 -12.41 13.72 5.23
C LEU A 193 -11.23 12.75 5.11
N VAL A 194 -10.06 13.14 5.58
CA VAL A 194 -8.84 12.31 5.58
C VAL A 194 -9.06 11.02 6.37
N ARG A 195 -9.68 11.07 7.58
CA ARG A 195 -10.07 9.87 8.34
C ARG A 195 -10.92 8.93 7.51
N HIS A 196 -11.96 9.46 6.86
CA HIS A 196 -12.82 8.65 6.00
C HIS A 196 -12.05 7.95 4.87
N TYR A 197 -11.09 8.65 4.24
CA TYR A 197 -10.26 8.05 3.19
C TYR A 197 -9.30 6.98 3.72
N VAL A 198 -8.75 7.14 4.94
CA VAL A 198 -7.97 6.08 5.61
C VAL A 198 -8.86 4.87 5.90
N GLU A 199 -10.06 5.07 6.45
CA GLU A 199 -11.04 4.00 6.71
C GLU A 199 -11.46 3.27 5.43
N ALA A 200 -11.62 3.99 4.34
CA ALA A 200 -11.94 3.44 3.02
C ALA A 200 -10.75 2.74 2.34
N GLY A 201 -9.51 2.93 2.82
CA GLY A 201 -8.30 2.42 2.16
C GLY A 201 -7.99 3.15 0.84
N LYS A 202 -8.30 4.44 0.76
CA LYS A 202 -8.16 5.30 -0.43
C LYS A 202 -7.36 6.57 -0.16
N LEU A 203 -6.58 6.61 0.91
CA LEU A 203 -5.84 7.83 1.26
C LEU A 203 -4.85 8.24 0.16
N ARG A 204 -4.26 7.26 -0.53
CA ARG A 204 -3.33 7.54 -1.62
C ARG A 204 -3.99 8.33 -2.75
N GLU A 205 -5.21 8.02 -3.12
CA GLU A 205 -5.99 8.74 -4.14
C GLU A 205 -6.27 10.19 -3.72
N LEU A 206 -6.62 10.40 -2.44
CA LEU A 206 -6.78 11.75 -1.89
C LEU A 206 -5.45 12.51 -1.88
N MET A 207 -4.34 11.87 -1.47
CA MET A 207 -3.01 12.49 -1.45
C MET A 207 -2.55 12.91 -2.85
N GLU A 208 -2.75 12.06 -3.86
CA GLU A 208 -2.46 12.39 -5.26
C GLU A 208 -3.28 13.59 -5.77
N ALA A 209 -4.51 13.76 -5.32
CA ALA A 209 -5.34 14.93 -5.64
C ALA A 209 -4.87 16.19 -4.89
N ARG A 210 -4.65 16.09 -3.58
CA ARG A 210 -4.31 17.23 -2.70
C ARG A 210 -2.95 17.83 -3.00
N CYS A 211 -1.94 17.00 -3.27
CA CYS A 211 -0.58 17.50 -3.49
C CYS A 211 -0.42 18.37 -4.76
N ARG A 212 -1.40 18.35 -5.69
CA ARG A 212 -1.31 19.09 -6.97
C ARG A 212 -1.26 20.60 -6.83
N THR A 213 -1.71 21.13 -5.71
CA THR A 213 -1.73 22.58 -5.46
C THR A 213 -0.40 23.11 -4.93
N ASP A 214 0.55 22.24 -4.54
CA ASP A 214 1.83 22.62 -3.96
C ASP A 214 2.99 21.76 -4.48
N ALA A 215 3.99 22.40 -5.08
CA ALA A 215 5.14 21.72 -5.67
C ALA A 215 5.98 20.97 -4.63
N THR A 216 6.03 21.44 -3.38
CA THR A 216 6.76 20.79 -2.28
C THR A 216 6.08 19.48 -1.91
N GLN A 217 4.74 19.46 -1.83
CA GLN A 217 3.99 18.26 -1.53
C GLN A 217 4.11 17.20 -2.63
N VAL A 218 4.07 17.60 -3.91
CA VAL A 218 4.38 16.69 -5.03
C VAL A 218 5.79 16.12 -4.90
N GLY A 219 6.75 16.99 -4.57
CA GLY A 219 8.13 16.57 -4.34
C GLY A 219 8.25 15.55 -3.21
N ILE A 220 7.61 15.79 -2.07
CA ILE A 220 7.60 14.86 -0.93
C ILE A 220 6.99 13.52 -1.34
N LEU A 221 5.83 13.51 -2.00
CA LEU A 221 5.19 12.29 -2.46
C LEU A 221 6.11 11.46 -3.36
N ARG A 222 6.77 12.10 -4.34
CA ARG A 222 7.71 11.44 -5.24
C ARG A 222 8.95 10.89 -4.51
N PHE A 223 9.46 11.57 -3.49
CA PHE A 223 10.58 11.06 -2.70
C PHE A 223 10.18 9.95 -1.75
N LEU A 224 8.97 9.96 -1.19
CA LEU A 224 8.43 8.84 -0.45
C LEU A 224 8.27 7.60 -1.35
N ASP A 225 7.75 7.76 -2.55
CA ASP A 225 7.63 6.68 -3.54
C ASP A 225 9.00 6.09 -3.94
N ARG A 226 10.04 6.92 -4.06
CA ARG A 226 11.42 6.45 -4.29
C ARG A 226 11.97 5.66 -3.13
N ASN A 227 11.56 5.95 -1.90
CA ASN A 227 11.90 5.15 -0.72
C ASN A 227 10.97 3.94 -0.58
N TYR A 228 10.91 3.14 -1.65
CA TYR A 228 9.99 2.01 -1.79
C TYR A 228 10.10 1.02 -0.64
N ALA A 229 11.31 0.63 -0.23
CA ALA A 229 11.53 -0.35 0.84
C ALA A 229 10.93 0.09 2.18
N PHE A 230 10.90 1.40 2.45
CA PHE A 230 10.25 1.96 3.64
C PHE A 230 8.73 1.98 3.49
N MET A 231 8.22 2.54 2.39
CA MET A 231 6.77 2.66 2.16
C MET A 231 6.07 1.30 2.04
N GLU A 232 6.71 0.34 1.38
CA GLU A 232 6.17 -1.00 1.14
C GLU A 232 5.87 -1.76 2.42
N ARG A 233 6.71 -1.61 3.46
CA ARG A 233 6.53 -2.31 4.75
C ARG A 233 5.23 -1.98 5.46
N SER A 234 4.73 -0.76 5.30
CA SER A 234 3.52 -0.27 5.97
C SER A 234 2.23 -0.48 5.16
N LEU A 235 2.35 -0.96 3.91
CA LEU A 235 1.19 -1.13 3.04
C LEU A 235 0.63 -2.54 3.08
N PRO A 236 -0.70 -2.71 3.20
CA PRO A 236 -1.31 -4.02 3.17
C PRO A 236 -1.08 -4.71 1.81
N VAL A 237 -1.11 -6.04 1.81
CA VAL A 237 -0.93 -6.83 0.57
C VAL A 237 -2.13 -6.76 -0.35
N ALA A 238 -3.30 -6.45 0.19
CA ALA A 238 -4.52 -6.26 -0.58
C ALA A 238 -5.49 -5.33 0.17
N ARG A 239 -6.33 -4.63 -0.58
CA ARG A 239 -7.38 -3.75 -0.07
C ARG A 239 -8.76 -4.28 -0.45
N ALA A 240 -9.78 -3.90 0.32
CA ALA A 240 -11.18 -4.24 0.03
C ALA A 240 -11.77 -3.42 -1.13
N VAL A 241 -11.08 -2.37 -1.54
CA VAL A 241 -11.51 -1.44 -2.60
C VAL A 241 -10.55 -1.49 -3.78
N PRO A 242 -11.00 -1.24 -5.00
CA PRO A 242 -10.13 -1.11 -6.16
C PRO A 242 -9.12 0.04 -5.98
N MET A 243 -7.90 -0.19 -6.45
CA MET A 243 -6.85 0.81 -6.50
C MET A 243 -7.11 1.79 -7.66
N GLY A 244 -7.26 3.07 -7.37
CA GLY A 244 -7.33 4.11 -8.39
C GLY A 244 -5.93 4.52 -8.87
N ALA A 245 -5.67 4.42 -10.17
CA ALA A 245 -4.40 4.82 -10.78
C ALA A 245 -4.66 5.94 -11.80
N ASN A 246 -4.95 7.14 -11.28
CA ASN A 246 -5.50 8.26 -12.07
C ASN A 246 -4.46 9.33 -12.42
N THR A 247 -3.24 9.20 -11.93
CA THR A 247 -2.17 10.19 -12.11
C THR A 247 -0.86 9.51 -12.51
N ALA A 248 0.12 10.27 -13.01
CA ALA A 248 1.45 9.75 -13.31
C ALA A 248 2.15 9.17 -12.07
N GLU A 249 1.94 9.76 -10.88
CA GLU A 249 2.48 9.26 -9.62
C GLU A 249 1.93 7.88 -9.24
N SER A 250 0.75 7.51 -9.76
CA SER A 250 0.15 6.19 -9.47
C SER A 250 1.01 5.02 -9.96
N GLN A 251 1.86 5.21 -10.96
CA GLN A 251 2.80 4.18 -11.44
C GLN A 251 3.84 3.81 -10.36
N ASN A 252 4.19 4.76 -9.50
CA ASN A 252 5.17 4.57 -8.44
C ASN A 252 4.56 4.09 -7.12
N ARG A 253 3.26 3.79 -7.08
CA ARG A 253 2.60 3.20 -5.90
C ARG A 253 3.29 1.90 -5.50
N ALA A 254 3.48 1.71 -4.21
CA ALA A 254 4.15 0.51 -3.73
C ALA A 254 3.36 -0.78 -4.04
N GLU A 255 2.03 -0.72 -4.15
CA GLU A 255 1.21 -1.85 -4.59
C GLU A 255 1.53 -2.29 -6.04
N VAL A 256 1.76 -1.32 -6.92
CA VAL A 256 2.14 -1.56 -8.33
C VAL A 256 3.51 -2.22 -8.39
N ARG A 257 4.50 -1.62 -7.72
CA ARG A 257 5.88 -2.14 -7.69
C ARG A 257 5.96 -3.50 -7.02
N ARG A 258 5.29 -3.70 -5.89
CA ARG A 258 5.21 -5.00 -5.20
C ARG A 258 4.65 -6.09 -6.11
N PHE A 259 3.58 -5.77 -6.86
CA PHE A 259 3.01 -6.74 -7.80
C PHE A 259 4.01 -7.13 -8.87
N ALA A 260 4.64 -6.15 -9.52
CA ALA A 260 5.62 -6.36 -10.58
C ALA A 260 6.85 -7.12 -10.07
N ASP A 261 7.44 -6.71 -8.94
CA ASP A 261 8.59 -7.38 -8.34
C ASP A 261 8.28 -8.85 -7.98
N ARG A 262 7.09 -9.14 -7.42
CA ARG A 262 6.68 -10.53 -7.16
C ARG A 262 6.45 -11.33 -8.45
N VAL A 263 5.98 -10.71 -9.53
CA VAL A 263 5.86 -11.37 -10.85
C VAL A 263 7.24 -11.68 -11.42
N ILE A 264 8.22 -10.83 -11.22
CA ILE A 264 9.59 -11.04 -11.72
C ILE A 264 10.35 -12.06 -10.86
N GLU A 265 10.27 -11.94 -9.52
CA GLU A 265 11.18 -12.64 -8.61
C GLU A 265 10.61 -13.95 -8.04
N ARG A 266 9.27 -14.05 -7.93
CA ARG A 266 8.63 -15.17 -7.20
C ARG A 266 7.75 -16.04 -8.08
N PHE A 267 7.09 -15.43 -9.06
CA PHE A 267 6.15 -16.14 -9.92
C PHE A 267 6.87 -17.23 -10.73
N VAL A 268 6.28 -18.42 -10.76
CA VAL A 268 6.78 -19.53 -11.58
C VAL A 268 5.81 -19.76 -12.73
N PRO A 269 6.22 -19.47 -13.97
CA PRO A 269 5.36 -19.62 -15.15
C PRO A 269 4.99 -21.07 -15.38
N THR A 270 3.79 -21.31 -15.91
CA THR A 270 3.32 -22.66 -16.30
C THR A 270 4.23 -23.28 -17.37
N ARG A 271 4.75 -22.45 -18.28
CA ARG A 271 5.60 -22.85 -19.39
C ARG A 271 6.52 -21.69 -19.81
N THR A 272 7.65 -22.00 -20.41
CA THR A 272 8.64 -21.03 -20.90
C THR A 272 9.08 -21.28 -22.35
N ASP A 273 8.34 -22.10 -23.12
CA ASP A 273 8.63 -22.34 -24.54
C ASP A 273 8.08 -21.23 -25.44
N VAL A 274 6.79 -20.88 -25.32
CA VAL A 274 6.16 -19.83 -26.13
C VAL A 274 5.35 -18.90 -25.24
N ALA A 275 5.62 -17.59 -25.32
CA ALA A 275 4.81 -16.54 -24.74
C ALA A 275 4.02 -15.78 -25.79
N VAL A 276 2.80 -15.37 -25.46
CA VAL A 276 1.99 -14.42 -26.24
C VAL A 276 1.68 -13.22 -25.36
N LEU A 277 2.15 -12.05 -25.78
CA LEU A 277 1.82 -10.76 -25.21
C LEU A 277 0.47 -10.30 -25.74
N LEU A 278 -0.46 -9.99 -24.83
CA LEU A 278 -1.84 -9.60 -25.13
C LEU A 278 -2.13 -8.21 -24.57
N PRO A 279 -2.96 -7.38 -25.22
CA PRO A 279 -3.38 -6.10 -24.65
C PRO A 279 -4.30 -6.30 -23.45
N CYS A 280 -4.34 -5.34 -22.54
CA CYS A 280 -5.29 -5.32 -21.44
C CYS A 280 -6.74 -5.06 -21.90
N SER A 281 -7.67 -5.06 -20.97
CA SER A 281 -9.05 -4.63 -21.20
C SER A 281 -9.60 -3.88 -20.00
N ALA A 282 -10.60 -3.03 -20.21
CA ALA A 282 -11.27 -2.31 -19.12
C ALA A 282 -11.95 -3.27 -18.13
N ARG A 283 -12.51 -4.38 -18.64
CA ARG A 283 -13.15 -5.38 -17.77
C ARG A 283 -12.14 -6.32 -17.15
N LYS A 284 -12.20 -6.47 -15.83
CA LYS A 284 -11.36 -7.36 -15.03
C LYS A 284 -12.23 -8.34 -14.22
N PRO A 285 -11.76 -9.55 -13.93
CA PRO A 285 -10.60 -10.22 -14.53
C PRO A 285 -10.68 -10.27 -16.06
N TYR A 286 -9.54 -10.21 -16.74
CA TYR A 286 -9.48 -10.08 -18.20
C TYR A 286 -10.24 -11.17 -18.96
N SER A 287 -10.19 -12.43 -18.48
CA SER A 287 -10.93 -13.56 -19.06
C SER A 287 -12.44 -13.36 -19.18
N LEU A 288 -13.02 -12.41 -18.44
CA LEU A 288 -14.43 -12.05 -18.51
C LEU A 288 -14.74 -11.05 -19.65
N SER A 289 -13.72 -10.43 -20.25
CA SER A 289 -13.91 -9.50 -21.37
C SER A 289 -14.17 -10.24 -22.69
N ARG A 290 -14.83 -9.56 -23.63
CA ARG A 290 -15.10 -10.12 -24.95
C ARG A 290 -13.80 -10.35 -25.74
N SER A 291 -12.87 -9.39 -25.71
CA SER A 291 -11.59 -9.48 -26.39
C SER A 291 -10.76 -10.67 -25.92
N HIS A 292 -10.61 -10.82 -24.58
CA HIS A 292 -9.82 -11.93 -24.03
C HIS A 292 -10.47 -13.30 -24.25
N ARG A 293 -11.79 -13.41 -24.36
CA ARG A 293 -12.42 -14.68 -24.78
C ARG A 293 -12.01 -15.07 -26.20
N LEU A 294 -11.91 -14.09 -27.11
CA LEU A 294 -11.40 -14.36 -28.47
C LEU A 294 -9.92 -14.77 -28.42
N PHE A 295 -9.08 -14.06 -27.67
CA PHE A 295 -7.66 -14.41 -27.52
C PHE A 295 -7.49 -15.82 -26.93
N MET A 296 -8.16 -16.13 -25.84
CA MET A 296 -8.09 -17.45 -25.19
C MET A 296 -8.53 -18.58 -26.13
N ASN A 297 -9.58 -18.37 -26.93
CA ASN A 297 -10.02 -19.33 -27.94
C ASN A 297 -8.98 -19.50 -29.04
N THR A 298 -8.36 -18.39 -29.48
CA THR A 298 -7.33 -18.40 -30.54
C THR A 298 -6.02 -19.01 -30.03
N VAL A 299 -5.54 -18.61 -28.87
CA VAL A 299 -4.33 -19.18 -28.25
C VAL A 299 -4.54 -20.64 -27.88
N ASN A 300 -5.71 -20.99 -27.38
CA ASN A 300 -6.13 -22.38 -27.10
C ASN A 300 -5.06 -23.16 -26.33
N ARG A 301 -4.50 -22.57 -25.27
CA ARG A 301 -3.47 -23.16 -24.39
C ARG A 301 -2.17 -23.54 -25.10
N ARG A 302 -1.87 -22.98 -26.28
CA ARG A 302 -0.65 -23.25 -27.05
C ARG A 302 0.52 -22.35 -26.66
N ALA A 303 0.27 -21.30 -25.88
CA ALA A 303 1.28 -20.38 -25.38
C ALA A 303 0.96 -19.93 -23.95
N HIS A 304 1.95 -19.37 -23.26
CA HIS A 304 1.77 -18.64 -22.02
C HIS A 304 1.20 -17.26 -22.33
N GLU A 305 0.03 -16.94 -21.80
CA GLU A 305 -0.63 -15.66 -22.01
C GLU A 305 -0.16 -14.62 -20.98
N LEU A 306 0.48 -13.56 -21.47
CA LEU A 306 1.02 -12.45 -20.69
C LEU A 306 0.31 -11.16 -21.08
N ILE A 307 -0.41 -10.53 -20.15
CA ILE A 307 -1.18 -9.31 -20.43
C ILE A 307 -0.31 -8.09 -20.12
N VAL A 308 -0.05 -7.27 -21.14
CA VAL A 308 0.68 -6.00 -21.03
C VAL A 308 -0.30 -4.90 -20.66
N THR A 309 -0.04 -4.19 -19.56
CA THR A 309 -1.00 -3.22 -18.99
C THR A 309 -0.32 -2.13 -18.18
N SER A 310 -0.85 -0.92 -18.26
CA SER A 310 -0.55 0.15 -17.31
C SER A 310 -1.53 0.11 -16.13
N PRO A 311 -1.10 0.38 -14.87
CA PRO A 311 0.28 0.65 -14.47
C PRO A 311 1.05 -0.61 -14.04
N LEU A 312 0.47 -1.83 -14.07
CA LEU A 312 1.06 -3.04 -13.48
C LEU A 312 2.20 -3.64 -14.33
N GLY A 313 2.43 -3.15 -15.53
CA GLY A 313 3.43 -3.66 -16.47
C GLY A 313 2.99 -4.97 -17.11
N LEU A 314 3.13 -6.09 -16.43
CA LEU A 314 2.86 -7.42 -16.93
C LEU A 314 2.01 -8.24 -15.96
N VAL A 315 0.90 -8.80 -16.45
CA VAL A 315 0.02 -9.70 -15.69
C VAL A 315 -0.03 -11.07 -16.36
N PRO A 316 0.66 -12.09 -15.82
CA PRO A 316 0.46 -13.47 -16.27
C PRO A 316 -1.00 -13.91 -16.09
N ARG A 317 -1.51 -14.74 -17.02
CA ARG A 317 -2.90 -15.22 -16.97
C ARG A 317 -3.26 -15.91 -15.66
N GLU A 318 -2.31 -16.57 -15.03
CA GLU A 318 -2.43 -17.22 -13.73
C GLU A 318 -2.83 -16.25 -12.61
N LEU A 319 -2.39 -14.99 -12.73
CA LEU A 319 -2.54 -13.95 -11.70
C LEU A 319 -3.63 -12.93 -12.00
N GLU A 320 -4.40 -13.09 -13.08
CA GLU A 320 -5.42 -12.10 -13.48
C GLU A 320 -6.52 -11.84 -12.44
N ARG A 321 -6.66 -12.74 -11.44
CA ARG A 321 -7.68 -12.66 -10.38
C ARG A 321 -7.16 -12.13 -9.07
N VAL A 322 -5.84 -12.06 -8.88
CA VAL A 322 -5.26 -11.59 -7.62
C VAL A 322 -5.24 -10.07 -7.55
N TYR A 323 -5.28 -9.53 -6.33
CA TYR A 323 -5.07 -8.09 -6.10
C TYR A 323 -3.60 -7.71 -6.42
N PRO A 324 -3.33 -6.58 -7.10
CA PRO A 324 -4.27 -5.61 -7.65
C PRO A 324 -4.77 -5.92 -9.07
N ALA A 325 -4.30 -6.97 -9.75
CA ALA A 325 -4.57 -7.23 -11.17
C ALA A 325 -6.07 -7.27 -11.54
N ALA A 326 -6.91 -7.79 -10.64
CA ALA A 326 -8.37 -7.77 -10.83
C ALA A 326 -9.05 -6.54 -10.22
N HIS A 327 -8.32 -5.67 -9.52
CA HIS A 327 -8.88 -4.68 -8.59
C HIS A 327 -8.22 -3.30 -8.76
N TYR A 328 -8.00 -2.85 -9.98
CA TYR A 328 -7.53 -1.49 -10.25
C TYR A 328 -8.38 -0.83 -11.32
N ASP A 329 -8.44 0.49 -11.26
CA ASP A 329 -9.07 1.35 -12.26
C ASP A 329 -8.06 2.37 -12.77
N VAL A 330 -8.06 2.60 -14.08
CA VAL A 330 -7.12 3.47 -14.77
C VAL A 330 -7.82 4.12 -15.97
N PRO A 331 -7.53 5.39 -16.29
CA PRO A 331 -8.05 6.01 -17.50
C PRO A 331 -7.60 5.24 -18.75
N VAL A 332 -8.56 4.77 -19.56
CA VAL A 332 -8.28 4.02 -20.78
C VAL A 332 -8.26 5.01 -21.94
N THR A 333 -7.09 5.58 -22.21
CA THR A 333 -6.89 6.59 -23.27
C THR A 333 -6.40 5.99 -24.61
N GLY A 334 -5.88 4.76 -24.58
CA GLY A 334 -5.17 4.15 -25.71
C GLY A 334 -3.80 4.78 -26.00
N TYR A 335 -3.40 5.79 -25.23
CA TYR A 335 -2.12 6.49 -25.37
C TYR A 335 -1.32 6.32 -24.07
N TRP A 336 -0.05 5.94 -24.20
CA TRP A 336 0.92 5.90 -23.11
C TRP A 336 2.02 6.91 -23.40
N ASP A 337 2.34 7.72 -22.39
CA ASP A 337 3.42 8.68 -22.49
C ASP A 337 4.80 8.02 -22.40
N ARG A 338 5.85 8.82 -22.58
CA ARG A 338 7.23 8.30 -22.61
C ARG A 338 7.65 7.70 -21.26
N GLU A 339 7.25 8.30 -20.15
CA GLU A 339 7.62 7.83 -18.80
C GLU A 339 6.89 6.53 -18.48
N GLU A 340 5.61 6.45 -18.84
CA GLU A 340 4.80 5.25 -18.73
C GLU A 340 5.34 4.10 -19.57
N CYS A 341 5.68 4.37 -20.84
CA CYS A 341 6.31 3.39 -21.71
C CYS A 341 7.64 2.88 -21.15
N ALA A 342 8.51 3.77 -20.66
CA ALA A 342 9.79 3.39 -20.07
C ALA A 342 9.62 2.53 -18.82
N PHE A 343 8.68 2.88 -17.94
CA PHE A 343 8.38 2.12 -16.73
C PHE A 343 7.89 0.70 -17.05
N ILE A 344 6.95 0.56 -17.99
CA ILE A 344 6.41 -0.74 -18.37
C ILE A 344 7.45 -1.58 -19.12
N ALA A 345 8.24 -0.96 -20.01
CA ALA A 345 9.33 -1.64 -20.72
C ALA A 345 10.40 -2.18 -19.76
N ASP A 346 10.74 -1.45 -18.68
CA ASP A 346 11.66 -1.94 -17.65
C ASP A 346 11.12 -3.21 -16.98
N ILE A 347 9.83 -3.24 -16.62
CA ILE A 347 9.20 -4.42 -16.02
C ILE A 347 9.25 -5.62 -16.98
N LEU A 348 8.92 -5.43 -18.27
CA LEU A 348 8.97 -6.49 -19.26
C LEU A 348 10.41 -6.99 -19.45
N THR A 349 11.38 -6.09 -19.54
CA THR A 349 12.81 -6.42 -19.68
C THR A 349 13.30 -7.27 -18.52
N ARG A 350 13.01 -6.85 -17.27
CA ARG A 350 13.37 -7.61 -16.07
C ARG A 350 12.67 -8.96 -16.03
N TYR A 351 11.40 -9.02 -16.45
CA TYR A 351 10.65 -10.28 -16.51
C TYR A 351 11.24 -11.26 -17.50
N PHE A 352 11.56 -10.82 -18.74
CA PHE A 352 12.16 -11.69 -19.75
C PHE A 352 13.59 -12.12 -19.40
N ALA A 353 14.34 -11.28 -18.71
CA ALA A 353 15.66 -11.67 -18.17
C ALA A 353 15.56 -12.77 -17.10
N ALA A 354 14.53 -12.72 -16.24
CA ALA A 354 14.28 -13.72 -15.21
C ALA A 354 13.63 -15.00 -15.77
N HIS A 355 12.80 -14.88 -16.81
CA HIS A 355 12.02 -15.97 -17.41
C HIS A 355 12.23 -16.02 -18.92
N PRO A 356 13.34 -16.58 -19.43
CA PRO A 356 13.64 -16.65 -20.85
C PRO A 356 12.65 -17.60 -21.57
N TYR A 357 12.09 -17.13 -22.68
CA TYR A 357 11.21 -17.90 -23.55
C TYR A 357 11.94 -18.27 -24.86
N ARG A 358 11.63 -19.43 -25.42
CA ARG A 358 12.13 -19.82 -26.74
C ARG A 358 11.58 -18.94 -27.85
N ARG A 359 10.30 -18.53 -27.75
CA ARG A 359 9.60 -17.63 -28.69
C ARG A 359 8.73 -16.65 -27.94
N VAL A 360 8.70 -15.41 -28.39
CA VAL A 360 7.80 -14.36 -27.88
C VAL A 360 7.01 -13.77 -29.03
N ILE A 361 5.70 -13.86 -28.94
CA ILE A 361 4.75 -13.35 -29.94
C ILE A 361 4.05 -12.11 -29.35
N ALA A 362 4.08 -10.99 -30.04
CA ALA A 362 3.34 -9.79 -29.71
C ALA A 362 2.04 -9.71 -30.50
N HIS A 363 0.92 -9.90 -29.83
CA HIS A 363 -0.41 -9.66 -30.38
C HIS A 363 -0.98 -8.35 -29.81
N LEU A 364 -0.27 -7.25 -30.12
CA LEU A 364 -0.40 -5.93 -29.53
C LEU A 364 -0.47 -4.84 -30.59
N GLU A 365 -1.01 -3.67 -30.21
CA GLU A 365 -0.98 -2.43 -30.99
C GLU A 365 -0.60 -1.23 -30.11
N GLY A 366 -0.30 -0.08 -30.70
CA GLY A 366 -0.05 1.18 -30.01
C GLY A 366 1.05 1.12 -28.96
N GLY A 367 0.85 1.80 -27.83
CA GLY A 367 1.83 1.88 -26.73
C GLY A 367 2.24 0.51 -26.19
N ALA A 368 1.32 -0.45 -26.13
CA ALA A 368 1.63 -1.80 -25.67
C ALA A 368 2.61 -2.54 -26.61
N LEU A 369 2.49 -2.34 -27.92
CA LEU A 369 3.46 -2.87 -28.88
C LEU A 369 4.81 -2.16 -28.75
N THR A 370 4.81 -0.84 -28.59
CA THR A 370 6.04 -0.05 -28.40
C THR A 370 6.85 -0.55 -27.20
N VAL A 371 6.23 -0.77 -26.05
CA VAL A 371 6.95 -1.26 -24.86
C VAL A 371 7.43 -2.69 -25.02
N ALA A 372 6.68 -3.53 -25.72
CA ALA A 372 7.12 -4.90 -26.03
C ALA A 372 8.35 -4.90 -26.95
N GLN A 373 8.40 -4.02 -27.95
CA GLN A 373 9.56 -3.82 -28.82
C GLN A 373 10.78 -3.31 -28.07
N MET A 374 10.60 -2.30 -27.19
CA MET A 374 11.69 -1.78 -26.33
C MET A 374 12.27 -2.90 -25.43
N ALA A 375 11.43 -3.72 -24.81
CA ALA A 375 11.88 -4.81 -23.97
C ALA A 375 12.56 -5.93 -24.78
N ALA A 376 12.03 -6.26 -25.97
CA ALA A 376 12.61 -7.25 -26.87
C ALA A 376 14.00 -6.83 -27.37
N GLU A 377 14.18 -5.56 -27.75
CA GLU A 377 15.46 -4.99 -28.13
C GLU A 377 16.48 -5.07 -26.98
N ALA A 378 16.06 -4.67 -25.77
CA ALA A 378 16.92 -4.71 -24.58
C ALA A 378 17.36 -6.12 -24.18
N CYS A 379 16.54 -7.15 -24.47
CA CYS A 379 16.82 -8.55 -24.14
C CYS A 379 17.38 -9.36 -25.33
N GLY A 380 17.50 -8.79 -26.53
CA GLY A 380 17.90 -9.52 -27.74
C GLY A 380 16.89 -10.59 -28.18
N ILE A 381 15.59 -10.34 -27.94
CA ILE A 381 14.50 -11.24 -28.30
C ILE A 381 14.01 -10.93 -29.70
N ASP A 382 13.92 -11.97 -30.54
CA ASP A 382 13.22 -11.87 -31.85
C ASP A 382 11.71 -11.88 -31.60
N LEU A 383 11.09 -10.69 -31.70
CA LEU A 383 9.68 -10.46 -31.39
C LEU A 383 8.81 -10.66 -32.64
N GLU A 384 8.03 -11.72 -32.65
CA GLU A 384 7.08 -11.99 -33.74
C GLU A 384 5.79 -11.18 -33.54
N VAL A 385 5.47 -10.28 -34.48
CA VAL A 385 4.26 -9.44 -34.40
C VAL A 385 3.16 -10.03 -35.28
N THR A 386 1.98 -10.29 -34.67
CA THR A 386 0.83 -10.93 -35.33
C THR A 386 -0.39 -10.02 -35.48
N CYS A 387 -0.31 -8.77 -35.00
CA CYS A 387 -1.42 -7.83 -35.07
C CYS A 387 -1.20 -6.86 -36.26
N GLU A 388 -2.12 -6.90 -37.21
CA GLU A 388 -2.25 -5.91 -38.28
C GLU A 388 -3.53 -5.10 -38.05
N GLY A 389 -3.39 -3.88 -37.53
CA GLY A 389 -4.50 -3.08 -37.03
C GLY A 389 -5.02 -3.58 -35.71
N HIS A 390 -6.35 -3.66 -35.53
CA HIS A 390 -6.93 -3.98 -34.23
C HIS A 390 -6.73 -5.45 -33.82
N PRO A 391 -6.32 -5.76 -32.56
CA PRO A 391 -6.00 -7.14 -32.11
C PRO A 391 -7.16 -8.13 -32.22
N THR A 392 -8.42 -7.68 -32.10
CA THR A 392 -9.58 -8.55 -32.28
C THR A 392 -10.10 -8.64 -33.71
N SER A 393 -9.41 -8.05 -34.67
CA SER A 393 -9.80 -8.18 -36.10
C SER A 393 -9.68 -9.64 -36.54
N PRO A 394 -10.52 -10.11 -37.47
CA PRO A 394 -10.42 -11.47 -37.99
C PRO A 394 -9.07 -11.77 -38.64
N GLY A 395 -8.42 -10.76 -39.25
CA GLY A 395 -7.07 -10.87 -39.81
C GLY A 395 -6.03 -11.16 -38.75
N SER A 396 -5.94 -10.30 -37.74
CA SER A 396 -5.00 -10.44 -36.63
C SER A 396 -5.19 -11.75 -35.86
N LEU A 397 -6.45 -12.17 -35.59
CA LEU A 397 -6.72 -13.47 -34.93
C LEU A 397 -6.29 -14.67 -35.80
N ARG A 398 -6.43 -14.61 -37.14
CA ARG A 398 -5.92 -15.66 -38.04
C ARG A 398 -4.39 -15.71 -38.03
N ALA A 399 -3.72 -14.55 -38.08
CA ALA A 399 -2.26 -14.47 -37.98
C ALA A 399 -1.74 -15.07 -36.67
N LEU A 400 -2.36 -14.70 -35.52
CA LEU A 400 -2.04 -15.31 -34.20
C LEU A 400 -2.24 -16.83 -34.22
N ASN A 401 -3.36 -17.31 -34.78
CA ASN A 401 -3.62 -18.73 -34.87
C ASN A 401 -2.58 -19.47 -35.70
N ALA A 402 -2.18 -18.92 -36.84
CA ALA A 402 -1.15 -19.47 -37.73
C ALA A 402 0.24 -19.49 -37.05
N ALA A 403 0.61 -18.40 -36.37
CA ALA A 403 1.87 -18.33 -35.61
C ALA A 403 1.97 -19.40 -34.50
N LEU A 404 0.86 -19.89 -34.01
CA LEU A 404 0.77 -20.91 -32.96
C LEU A 404 0.52 -22.34 -33.54
N GLU A 405 0.57 -22.51 -34.85
CA GLU A 405 0.38 -23.83 -35.47
C GLU A 405 1.51 -24.80 -35.05
N GLY A 406 1.15 -26.03 -34.71
CA GLY A 406 2.09 -27.03 -34.21
C GLY A 406 2.53 -26.90 -32.76
N GLU A 407 2.25 -25.79 -32.09
CA GLU A 407 2.64 -25.61 -30.66
C GLU A 407 1.81 -26.50 -29.72
N ARG A 408 2.50 -27.06 -28.72
CA ARG A 408 1.90 -27.98 -27.74
C ARG A 408 0.89 -27.26 -26.84
N ARG A 409 -0.26 -27.89 -26.61
CA ARG A 409 -1.25 -27.42 -25.62
C ARG A 409 -0.85 -27.81 -24.20
N MET A 410 -0.92 -26.84 -23.29
CA MET A 410 -0.67 -27.06 -21.86
C MET A 410 -1.68 -26.28 -21.02
N GLN A 411 -2.27 -26.93 -20.02
CA GLN A 411 -3.22 -26.27 -19.10
C GLN A 411 -2.50 -25.24 -18.25
N THR A 412 -3.03 -24.03 -18.16
CA THR A 412 -2.55 -22.97 -17.26
C THR A 412 -2.63 -23.41 -15.81
N ASP A 413 -1.53 -23.35 -15.07
CA ASP A 413 -1.46 -23.74 -13.67
C ASP A 413 -1.63 -22.54 -12.74
N THR A 414 -2.85 -22.10 -12.56
CA THR A 414 -3.21 -20.98 -11.68
C THR A 414 -2.82 -21.23 -10.21
N ILE A 415 -2.81 -22.50 -9.79
CA ILE A 415 -2.48 -22.84 -8.39
C ILE A 415 -0.99 -22.58 -8.15
N ARG A 416 -0.12 -23.13 -9.01
CA ARG A 416 1.33 -22.95 -8.93
C ARG A 416 1.71 -21.46 -9.02
N GLY A 417 1.15 -20.77 -10.04
CA GLY A 417 1.41 -19.35 -10.24
C GLY A 417 1.00 -18.48 -9.05
N THR A 418 -0.19 -18.73 -8.47
CA THR A 418 -0.65 -17.96 -7.31
C THR A 418 0.17 -18.27 -6.05
N VAL A 419 0.48 -19.54 -5.77
CA VAL A 419 1.25 -19.92 -4.57
C VAL A 419 2.67 -19.37 -4.67
N SER A 420 3.34 -19.53 -5.81
CA SER A 420 4.70 -19.01 -6.00
C SER A 420 4.75 -17.48 -5.86
N TRP A 421 3.83 -16.77 -6.49
CA TRP A 421 3.73 -15.31 -6.39
C TRP A 421 3.42 -14.83 -4.96
N GLN A 422 2.47 -15.48 -4.27
CA GLN A 422 2.01 -15.07 -2.94
C GLN A 422 3.01 -15.45 -1.84
N PHE A 423 3.54 -16.67 -1.85
CA PHE A 423 4.34 -17.24 -0.77
C PHE A 423 5.81 -17.46 -1.12
N ALA A 424 6.25 -17.08 -2.32
CA ALA A 424 7.61 -17.32 -2.82
C ALA A 424 8.02 -18.82 -2.76
N THR A 425 7.06 -19.72 -3.02
CA THR A 425 7.26 -21.18 -2.93
C THR A 425 6.75 -21.85 -4.19
N ASP A 426 7.60 -22.62 -4.86
CA ASP A 426 7.18 -23.47 -5.97
C ASP A 426 6.65 -24.81 -5.43
N ILE A 427 5.46 -25.20 -5.85
CA ILE A 427 4.78 -26.41 -5.37
C ILE A 427 4.46 -27.37 -6.49
N ASN A 428 4.44 -28.66 -6.17
CA ASN A 428 3.91 -29.69 -7.08
C ASN A 428 2.37 -29.69 -7.03
N THR A 429 1.74 -29.29 -8.13
CA THR A 429 0.29 -29.19 -8.25
C THR A 429 -0.39 -30.45 -8.81
N LYS A 430 0.35 -31.54 -9.05
CA LYS A 430 -0.22 -32.80 -9.54
C LYS A 430 -1.34 -33.30 -8.61
N GLY A 431 -2.53 -33.48 -9.18
CA GLY A 431 -3.71 -33.90 -8.43
C GLY A 431 -4.43 -32.80 -7.65
N LEU A 432 -3.97 -31.54 -7.74
CA LEU A 432 -4.69 -30.39 -7.20
C LEU A 432 -5.73 -29.88 -8.19
N GLN A 433 -6.88 -29.46 -7.68
CA GLN A 433 -7.97 -28.93 -8.49
C GLN A 433 -8.62 -27.73 -7.79
N VAL A 434 -8.93 -26.69 -8.56
CA VAL A 434 -9.80 -25.60 -8.09
C VAL A 434 -11.25 -26.06 -8.25
N ARG A 435 -12.02 -26.03 -7.17
CA ARG A 435 -13.46 -26.36 -7.15
C ARG A 435 -14.26 -25.25 -6.48
N GLY A 436 -15.54 -25.22 -6.77
CA GLY A 436 -16.48 -24.24 -6.22
C GLY A 436 -16.93 -23.21 -7.25
N ARG A 437 -17.85 -22.34 -6.83
CA ARG A 437 -18.41 -21.24 -7.65
C ARG A 437 -18.30 -19.92 -6.91
N SER A 438 -17.95 -18.87 -7.64
CA SER A 438 -17.96 -17.46 -7.17
C SER A 438 -17.31 -17.27 -5.78
N MET A 439 -18.12 -17.16 -4.73
CA MET A 439 -17.68 -16.81 -3.36
C MET A 439 -17.07 -17.99 -2.57
N GLN A 440 -17.13 -19.22 -3.07
CA GLN A 440 -16.68 -20.41 -2.36
C GLN A 440 -15.76 -21.28 -3.22
N MET A 441 -14.69 -20.67 -3.73
CA MET A 441 -13.67 -21.42 -4.44
C MET A 441 -12.60 -21.93 -3.48
N ALA A 442 -12.13 -23.14 -3.73
CA ALA A 442 -11.09 -23.79 -2.95
C ALA A 442 -10.19 -24.67 -3.82
N VAL A 443 -8.95 -24.85 -3.36
CA VAL A 443 -8.00 -25.81 -3.93
C VAL A 443 -8.07 -27.09 -3.11
N LEU A 444 -8.31 -28.22 -3.78
CA LEU A 444 -8.46 -29.52 -3.16
C LEU A 444 -7.47 -30.55 -3.74
N ARG A 445 -7.06 -31.50 -2.89
CA ARG A 445 -6.43 -32.75 -3.27
C ARG A 445 -7.41 -33.86 -2.92
N GLY A 446 -8.10 -34.44 -3.95
CA GLY A 446 -9.21 -35.31 -3.72
C GLY A 446 -10.36 -34.64 -2.97
N LYS A 447 -10.64 -35.09 -1.72
CA LYS A 447 -11.63 -34.47 -0.81
C LYS A 447 -11.02 -33.46 0.18
N GLN A 448 -9.71 -33.44 0.31
CA GLN A 448 -9.02 -32.60 1.28
C GLN A 448 -8.82 -31.17 0.74
N GLN A 449 -9.31 -30.19 1.48
CA GLN A 449 -9.10 -28.77 1.16
C GLN A 449 -7.72 -28.32 1.65
N LEU A 450 -6.94 -27.74 0.74
CA LEU A 450 -5.61 -27.17 1.03
C LEU A 450 -5.67 -25.66 1.17
N PHE A 451 -6.40 -24.99 0.27
CA PHE A 451 -6.57 -23.54 0.31
C PHE A 451 -8.04 -23.18 0.09
N SER A 452 -8.53 -22.15 0.74
CA SER A 452 -9.67 -21.38 0.26
C SER A 452 -9.17 -20.16 -0.52
N ILE A 453 -9.98 -19.66 -1.46
CA ILE A 453 -9.65 -18.48 -2.25
C ILE A 453 -10.47 -17.31 -1.72
N ASP A 454 -9.80 -16.23 -1.35
CA ASP A 454 -10.48 -15.00 -0.94
C ASP A 454 -11.24 -14.40 -2.13
N PRO A 455 -12.57 -14.29 -2.10
CA PRO A 455 -13.34 -13.80 -3.24
C PRO A 455 -13.11 -12.32 -3.54
N GLY A 456 -12.70 -11.53 -2.54
CA GLY A 456 -12.46 -10.10 -2.67
C GLY A 456 -11.05 -9.74 -3.16
N THR A 457 -10.09 -10.67 -3.05
CA THR A 457 -8.68 -10.38 -3.37
C THR A 457 -8.02 -11.41 -4.29
N GLY A 458 -8.67 -12.56 -4.48
CA GLY A 458 -8.09 -13.69 -5.23
C GLY A 458 -6.95 -14.42 -4.50
N LEU A 459 -6.56 -13.99 -3.31
CA LEU A 459 -5.47 -14.58 -2.55
C LEU A 459 -5.86 -15.93 -1.93
N PHE A 460 -4.88 -16.81 -1.80
CA PHE A 460 -5.07 -18.12 -1.19
C PHE A 460 -4.91 -18.04 0.33
N ARG A 461 -5.82 -18.71 1.04
CA ARG A 461 -5.83 -18.87 2.50
C ARG A 461 -5.53 -20.33 2.83
N PRO A 462 -4.30 -20.66 3.27
CA PRO A 462 -3.94 -22.06 3.57
C PRO A 462 -4.71 -22.61 4.78
N THR A 463 -5.08 -23.90 4.70
CA THR A 463 -5.40 -24.76 5.85
C THR A 463 -4.09 -25.27 6.48
N PHE A 464 -4.15 -26.01 7.59
CA PHE A 464 -2.95 -26.64 8.15
C PHE A 464 -2.25 -27.53 7.11
N THR A 465 -2.98 -28.36 6.40
CA THR A 465 -2.44 -29.18 5.31
C THR A 465 -2.02 -28.37 4.07
N GLY A 466 -2.57 -27.19 3.89
CA GLY A 466 -2.09 -26.24 2.88
C GLY A 466 -0.71 -25.67 3.24
N TRP A 467 -0.48 -25.42 4.52
CA TRP A 467 0.81 -24.97 5.03
C TRP A 467 1.93 -26.03 4.90
N ASP A 468 1.59 -27.32 4.85
CA ASP A 468 2.55 -28.40 4.58
C ASP A 468 3.20 -28.27 3.17
N LEU A 469 2.52 -27.58 2.24
CA LEU A 469 3.06 -27.27 0.91
C LEU A 469 3.91 -26.00 0.88
N ILE A 470 3.92 -25.24 1.96
CA ILE A 470 4.68 -23.98 2.12
C ILE A 470 5.60 -24.16 3.32
N PRO A 471 6.72 -24.87 3.17
CA PRO A 471 7.57 -25.28 4.30
C PRO A 471 8.27 -24.07 4.95
N GLU A 472 8.54 -23.01 4.19
CA GLU A 472 9.30 -21.86 4.64
C GLU A 472 8.54 -20.56 4.46
N GLY A 473 8.82 -19.61 5.33
CA GLY A 473 8.26 -18.26 5.26
C GLY A 473 6.86 -18.10 5.84
N TYR A 474 6.48 -16.86 6.02
CA TYR A 474 5.18 -16.44 6.55
C TYR A 474 4.82 -17.07 7.92
N ARG A 475 5.87 -17.28 8.77
CA ARG A 475 5.75 -17.82 10.12
C ARG A 475 5.76 -16.72 11.15
N VAL A 476 4.87 -16.84 12.15
CA VAL A 476 4.84 -16.00 13.35
C VAL A 476 5.05 -16.90 14.56
N ARG A 477 6.10 -16.67 15.33
CA ARG A 477 6.42 -17.44 16.53
C ARG A 477 5.80 -16.76 17.74
N ILE A 478 5.18 -17.54 18.60
CA ILE A 478 4.57 -17.06 19.83
C ILE A 478 5.19 -17.74 21.05
N ASP A 479 5.01 -17.11 22.20
CA ASP A 479 5.43 -17.64 23.50
C ASP A 479 4.61 -18.87 23.90
N GLU A 480 4.86 -19.42 25.10
CA GLU A 480 4.27 -20.67 25.60
C GLU A 480 2.80 -20.51 26.02
N PHE A 481 1.91 -20.33 25.04
CA PHE A 481 0.46 -20.28 25.27
C PHE A 481 -0.33 -20.88 24.10
N VAL A 482 -1.58 -21.26 24.37
CA VAL A 482 -2.54 -21.67 23.34
C VAL A 482 -3.45 -20.48 23.04
N PRO A 483 -3.47 -19.94 21.80
CA PRO A 483 -4.36 -18.83 21.46
C PRO A 483 -5.84 -19.19 21.70
N GLN A 484 -6.53 -18.40 22.51
CA GLN A 484 -7.98 -18.51 22.76
C GLN A 484 -8.80 -17.61 21.81
N GLY A 485 -8.12 -16.75 21.07
CA GLY A 485 -8.66 -15.80 20.10
C GLY A 485 -7.52 -15.26 19.23
N ASP A 486 -7.58 -13.99 18.91
CA ASP A 486 -6.54 -13.31 18.15
C ASP A 486 -5.21 -13.24 18.93
N VAL A 487 -4.08 -13.29 18.21
CA VAL A 487 -2.75 -13.14 18.83
C VAL A 487 -2.40 -11.66 18.86
N LEU A 488 -2.07 -11.19 20.07
CA LEU A 488 -1.63 -9.81 20.31
C LEU A 488 -0.10 -9.68 20.10
N ALA A 489 0.36 -8.49 19.73
CA ALA A 489 1.78 -8.20 19.50
C ALA A 489 2.71 -8.59 20.67
N PRO A 490 2.37 -8.32 21.96
CA PRO A 490 3.22 -8.73 23.10
C PRO A 490 3.48 -10.23 23.21
N GLY A 491 2.64 -11.06 22.62
CA GLY A 491 2.80 -12.52 22.63
C GLY A 491 3.70 -13.06 21.50
N ILE A 492 4.27 -12.19 20.66
CA ILE A 492 5.10 -12.60 19.53
C ILE A 492 6.58 -12.55 19.91
N THR A 493 7.27 -13.66 19.70
CA THR A 493 8.71 -13.79 19.95
C THR A 493 9.57 -13.70 18.67
N GLY A 494 8.95 -13.80 17.50
CA GLY A 494 9.61 -13.66 16.21
C GLY A 494 8.66 -13.82 15.04
N CYS A 495 9.03 -13.30 13.88
CA CYS A 495 8.25 -13.48 12.66
C CYS A 495 9.12 -13.32 11.39
N ASP A 496 8.62 -13.83 10.28
CA ASP A 496 9.24 -13.65 8.97
C ASP A 496 9.19 -12.16 8.56
N PRO A 497 10.34 -11.54 8.23
CA PRO A 497 10.40 -10.11 7.85
C PRO A 497 9.62 -9.77 6.57
N ARG A 498 9.25 -10.77 5.76
CA ARG A 498 8.43 -10.58 4.56
C ARG A 498 6.95 -10.36 4.84
N ILE A 499 6.49 -10.62 6.07
CA ILE A 499 5.08 -10.46 6.44
C ILE A 499 4.66 -8.99 6.37
N ARG A 500 3.53 -8.76 5.71
CA ARG A 500 2.84 -7.46 5.63
C ARG A 500 1.42 -7.62 6.17
N GLU A 501 0.78 -6.53 6.53
CA GLU A 501 -0.65 -6.54 6.86
C GLU A 501 -1.45 -7.19 5.73
N GLY A 502 -2.36 -8.10 6.09
CA GLY A 502 -3.18 -8.85 5.14
C GLY A 502 -2.59 -10.16 4.65
N ASP A 503 -1.29 -10.43 4.88
CA ASP A 503 -0.70 -11.74 4.56
C ASP A 503 -1.31 -12.86 5.40
N GLU A 504 -1.42 -14.03 4.79
CA GLU A 504 -1.75 -15.26 5.48
C GLU A 504 -0.50 -15.79 6.20
N VAL A 505 -0.67 -16.18 7.47
CA VAL A 505 0.44 -16.63 8.32
C VAL A 505 0.12 -17.92 9.04
N LEU A 506 1.16 -18.72 9.28
CA LEU A 506 1.14 -19.82 10.23
C LEU A 506 1.75 -19.32 11.55
N VAL A 507 0.97 -19.39 12.61
CA VAL A 507 1.44 -19.12 13.97
C VAL A 507 1.99 -20.41 14.56
N GLU A 508 3.19 -20.36 15.09
CA GLU A 508 3.89 -21.52 15.68
C GLU A 508 4.26 -21.21 17.12
N GLY A 509 3.79 -22.03 18.04
CA GLY A 509 4.15 -21.99 19.44
C GLY A 509 4.42 -23.37 20.02
N PRO A 510 5.03 -23.48 21.21
CA PRO A 510 5.35 -24.77 21.84
C PRO A 510 4.11 -25.64 22.11
N LEU A 511 2.97 -25.01 22.42
CA LEU A 511 1.74 -25.69 22.83
C LEU A 511 0.69 -25.79 21.71
N ALA A 512 0.79 -24.97 20.66
CA ALA A 512 -0.20 -24.94 19.59
C ALA A 512 0.35 -24.34 18.30
N ILE A 513 -0.29 -24.71 17.18
CA ILE A 513 -0.17 -23.98 15.91
C ILE A 513 -1.51 -23.36 15.54
N ALA A 514 -1.48 -22.21 14.85
CA ALA A 514 -2.69 -21.58 14.35
C ALA A 514 -2.53 -21.05 12.94
N THR A 515 -3.62 -20.99 12.18
CA THR A 515 -3.65 -20.30 10.89
C THR A 515 -4.40 -18.99 11.04
N GLY A 516 -3.92 -17.93 10.40
CA GLY A 516 -4.55 -16.61 10.52
C GLY A 516 -4.10 -15.63 9.45
N ARG A 517 -4.54 -14.39 9.63
CA ARG A 517 -4.17 -13.26 8.80
C ARG A 517 -3.40 -12.23 9.64
N ALA A 518 -2.28 -11.78 9.13
CA ALA A 518 -1.51 -10.70 9.74
C ALA A 518 -2.33 -9.39 9.72
N MET A 519 -2.41 -8.74 10.87
CA MET A 519 -3.07 -7.45 11.06
C MET A 519 -2.07 -6.31 11.16
N MET A 520 -0.79 -6.63 11.17
CA MET A 520 0.38 -5.74 11.21
C MET A 520 1.47 -6.30 10.31
N GLY A 521 2.39 -5.44 9.87
CA GLY A 521 3.65 -5.88 9.25
C GLY A 521 4.62 -6.47 10.28
N ALA A 522 5.64 -7.21 9.82
CA ALA A 522 6.61 -7.89 10.69
C ALA A 522 7.31 -6.96 11.69
N ASP A 523 7.79 -5.80 11.23
CA ASP A 523 8.44 -4.80 12.10
C ASP A 523 7.50 -4.30 13.20
N GLU A 524 6.25 -4.06 12.85
CA GLU A 524 5.24 -3.61 13.79
C GLU A 524 4.89 -4.70 14.82
N MET A 525 4.75 -5.96 14.39
CA MET A 525 4.51 -7.09 15.30
C MET A 525 5.56 -7.21 16.39
N LEU A 526 6.84 -6.98 16.05
CA LEU A 526 7.97 -7.14 16.98
C LEU A 526 8.20 -5.92 17.88
N ARG A 527 7.73 -4.74 17.49
CA ARG A 527 8.03 -3.48 18.17
C ARG A 527 6.83 -2.88 18.91
N SER A 528 5.62 -3.36 18.65
CA SER A 528 4.40 -2.88 19.31
C SER A 528 4.21 -3.57 20.66
N LYS A 529 3.79 -2.80 21.64
CA LYS A 529 3.39 -3.29 22.97
C LYS A 529 1.89 -3.61 23.05
N ARG A 530 1.14 -3.34 21.97
CA ARG A 530 -0.33 -3.43 21.92
C ARG A 530 -0.82 -3.80 20.52
N GLY A 531 -2.09 -4.18 20.45
CA GLY A 531 -2.81 -4.42 19.22
C GLY A 531 -2.81 -5.87 18.77
N VAL A 532 -3.78 -6.17 17.91
CA VAL A 532 -3.93 -7.50 17.30
C VAL A 532 -2.89 -7.66 16.19
N ALA A 533 -1.98 -8.60 16.35
CA ALA A 533 -0.96 -8.90 15.36
C ALA A 533 -1.43 -9.95 14.35
N VAL A 534 -2.14 -10.99 14.80
CA VAL A 534 -2.69 -12.02 13.93
C VAL A 534 -4.16 -12.28 14.29
N ARG A 535 -5.05 -12.12 13.31
CA ARG A 535 -6.44 -12.58 13.41
C ARG A 535 -6.50 -14.06 13.13
N VAL A 536 -6.74 -14.84 14.19
CA VAL A 536 -6.72 -16.29 14.15
C VAL A 536 -8.02 -16.85 13.56
N ARG A 537 -7.90 -17.84 12.66
CA ARG A 537 -9.04 -18.59 12.10
C ARG A 537 -9.23 -19.96 12.69
N LYS A 538 -8.15 -20.70 12.91
CA LYS A 538 -8.16 -22.05 13.48
C LYS A 538 -6.92 -22.24 14.34
N VAL A 539 -7.09 -22.95 15.44
CA VAL A 539 -6.04 -23.37 16.34
C VAL A 539 -6.01 -24.90 16.38
N LYS A 540 -4.81 -25.47 16.45
CA LYS A 540 -4.55 -26.89 16.68
C LYS A 540 -3.57 -27.01 17.83
N LYS A 541 -3.98 -27.61 18.94
CA LYS A 541 -3.10 -27.91 20.06
C LYS A 541 -2.09 -28.98 19.69
N LEU A 542 -0.88 -28.88 20.23
CA LEU A 542 0.19 -29.86 20.09
C LEU A 542 0.25 -30.66 21.40
N GLY A 543 0.24 -32.00 21.30
CA GLY A 543 0.33 -32.88 22.49
C GLY A 543 -0.99 -33.42 23.04
N GLU A 544 -2.10 -33.30 22.28
CA GLU A 544 -3.31 -34.12 22.49
C GLU A 544 -3.39 -35.28 21.50
#